data_8a9c96ca8e7fad8d1c9da222ec70c7fe
#
_entry.id   8a9c96ca8e7fad8d1c9da222ec70c7fe
#
_cell.length_a   1.000
_cell.length_b   1.000
_cell.length_c   1.000
_cell.angle_alpha   90.00
_cell.angle_beta   90.00
_cell.angle_gamma   90.00
#
_symmetry.space_group_name_H-M   'P 1'
#
loop_
_entity.id
_entity.type
_entity.pdbx_description
1 polymer ?
#
loop_
_entity_poly.entity_id
_entity_poly.type
_entity_poly.pdbx_seq_one_letter_code
_entity_poly.pdbx_strand_id
1 'polypeptide(L)'
;MPQPRNDLAALSARPVGTPDEQAPPPAGTPVWLTSWQIDEIRLDIGVGDHVEWQLTPMDVPWLIRLFDDRRTVDLQLDLYADALGDKQNYAPVTGRILGIEVVRCPMRLATEPDGGRAWVPVPGQAWTTLLARTQDLPVDGARNVYGFIVYVSED
;
A
#
# COMPACT_ATOMS: atom_id res chain seq x y z
N MET A 1 3.74 30.38 -20.47
CA MET A 1 3.78 29.23 -21.12
C MET A 1 4.38 28.03 -20.53
N PRO A 2 5.20 28.09 -19.54
CA PRO A 2 5.77 26.91 -18.95
C PRO A 2 4.82 26.10 -18.08
N GLN A 3 3.66 26.62 -17.82
CA GLN A 3 2.77 26.00 -16.90
C GLN A 3 2.41 24.55 -17.23
N PRO A 4 2.15 24.19 -18.49
CA PRO A 4 1.76 22.82 -18.75
C PRO A 4 2.78 21.80 -18.32
N ARG A 5 4.05 22.13 -18.47
CA ARG A 5 5.09 21.20 -18.05
C ARG A 5 5.13 21.03 -16.57
N ASN A 6 4.96 22.13 -15.87
CA ASN A 6 4.98 22.05 -14.41
C ASN A 6 3.82 21.22 -13.89
N ASP A 7 2.66 21.40 -14.50
CA ASP A 7 1.50 20.65 -14.08
C ASP A 7 1.68 19.16 -14.34
N LEU A 8 2.27 18.82 -15.47
CA LEU A 8 2.52 17.42 -15.76
C LEU A 8 3.51 16.81 -14.81
N ALA A 9 4.54 17.55 -14.44
CA ALA A 9 5.49 17.06 -13.46
C ALA A 9 4.82 16.81 -12.12
N ALA A 10 3.94 17.70 -11.70
CA ALA A 10 3.22 17.52 -10.45
C ALA A 10 2.32 16.30 -10.51
N LEU A 11 1.69 16.04 -11.66
CA LEU A 11 0.82 14.89 -11.80
C LEU A 11 1.60 13.58 -11.85
N SER A 12 2.77 13.57 -12.46
CA SER A 12 3.53 12.35 -12.58
C SER A 12 4.25 12.00 -11.28
N ALA A 13 4.62 13.01 -10.53
CA ALA A 13 5.26 12.79 -9.25
C ALA A 13 4.17 12.60 -8.21
N ARG A 14 4.22 13.36 -7.19
CA ARG A 14 3.30 13.29 -6.09
C ARG A 14 2.40 14.51 -6.16
N PRO A 15 1.07 14.34 -6.08
CA PRO A 15 0.18 15.49 -6.12
C PRO A 15 0.52 16.49 -5.03
N VAL A 16 0.45 17.75 -5.37
CA VAL A 16 0.67 18.82 -4.41
C VAL A 16 -0.46 18.78 -3.39
N GLY A 17 -0.08 18.90 -2.11
CA GLY A 17 -1.07 18.87 -1.06
C GLY A 17 -1.77 17.54 -0.97
N THR A 18 -1.02 16.45 -1.09
CA THR A 18 -1.59 15.10 -1.03
C THR A 18 -2.42 14.90 0.22
N PRO A 19 -3.51 14.14 0.12
CA PRO A 19 -4.37 13.90 1.28
C PRO A 19 -3.65 13.32 2.47
N ASP A 20 -2.65 12.47 2.25
CA ASP A 20 -1.91 11.85 3.34
C ASP A 20 -1.10 12.86 4.16
N GLU A 21 -0.84 14.03 3.60
CA GLU A 21 -0.16 15.09 4.35
C GLU A 21 -1.13 15.94 5.16
N GLN A 22 -2.37 16.01 4.73
CA GLN A 22 -3.36 16.91 5.30
C GLN A 22 -4.36 16.22 6.18
N ALA A 23 -4.65 14.96 5.89
CA ALA A 23 -5.63 14.18 6.61
C ALA A 23 -4.94 13.10 7.44
N PRO A 24 -5.41 12.87 8.67
CA PRO A 24 -4.88 11.77 9.45
C PRO A 24 -5.25 10.44 8.80
N PRO A 25 -4.47 9.38 9.04
CA PRO A 25 -4.86 8.06 8.58
C PRO A 25 -6.14 7.62 9.28
N PRO A 26 -6.89 6.69 8.68
CA PRO A 26 -8.07 6.13 9.35
C PRO A 26 -7.70 5.51 10.70
N ALA A 27 -8.68 5.42 11.59
CA ALA A 27 -8.51 4.74 12.86
C ALA A 27 -8.41 3.24 12.63
N GLY A 28 -7.92 2.50 13.61
CA GLY A 28 -7.83 1.05 13.56
C GLY A 28 -6.40 0.56 13.42
N THR A 29 -6.27 -0.77 13.35
CA THR A 29 -4.98 -1.41 13.17
C THR A 29 -4.64 -1.45 11.69
N PRO A 30 -3.52 -0.85 11.27
CA PRO A 30 -3.14 -0.88 9.86
C PRO A 30 -2.57 -2.25 9.47
N VAL A 31 -3.01 -2.74 8.31
CA VAL A 31 -2.56 -4.01 7.75
C VAL A 31 -2.18 -3.78 6.29
N TRP A 32 -0.99 -4.26 5.92
CA TRP A 32 -0.52 -4.15 4.54
C TRP A 32 -1.02 -5.30 3.69
N LEU A 33 -1.52 -4.97 2.51
CA LEU A 33 -1.90 -5.94 1.48
C LEU A 33 -1.11 -5.62 0.21
N THR A 34 -0.35 -6.61 -0.27
CA THR A 34 0.44 -6.42 -1.49
C THR A 34 -0.47 -6.54 -2.71
N SER A 35 -0.34 -5.59 -3.65
CA SER A 35 -1.29 -5.49 -4.76
C SER A 35 -1.32 -6.72 -5.66
N TRP A 36 -0.16 -7.34 -5.96
CA TRP A 36 -0.16 -8.50 -6.84
C TRP A 36 -0.86 -9.71 -6.20
N GLN A 37 -0.80 -9.84 -4.88
CA GLN A 37 -1.52 -10.90 -4.19
C GLN A 37 -3.03 -10.65 -4.24
N ILE A 38 -3.44 -9.41 -4.08
CA ILE A 38 -4.86 -9.05 -4.19
C ILE A 38 -5.39 -9.38 -5.57
N ASP A 39 -4.64 -9.06 -6.60
CA ASP A 39 -5.04 -9.34 -7.97
C ASP A 39 -5.12 -10.84 -8.23
N GLU A 40 -4.16 -11.60 -7.74
CA GLU A 40 -4.08 -13.03 -7.99
C GLU A 40 -5.27 -13.79 -7.41
N ILE A 41 -5.67 -13.43 -6.19
CA ILE A 41 -6.82 -14.10 -5.56
C ILE A 41 -8.12 -13.34 -5.77
N ARG A 42 -8.08 -12.19 -6.45
CA ARG A 42 -9.24 -11.34 -6.72
C ARG A 42 -9.96 -10.95 -5.44
N LEU A 43 -9.19 -10.55 -4.45
CA LEU A 43 -9.75 -10.14 -3.18
C LEU A 43 -10.50 -8.82 -3.36
N ASP A 44 -11.77 -8.85 -3.01
CA ASP A 44 -12.63 -7.66 -3.07
C ASP A 44 -13.15 -7.38 -1.67
N ILE A 45 -12.56 -6.40 -1.00
CA ILE A 45 -12.99 -5.99 0.33
C ILE A 45 -13.30 -4.51 0.33
N GLY A 46 -14.19 -4.12 1.25
CA GLY A 46 -14.63 -2.75 1.36
C GLY A 46 -14.79 -2.30 2.79
N VAL A 47 -14.92 -1.00 2.95
CA VAL A 47 -15.19 -0.40 4.25
C VAL A 47 -16.50 -0.96 4.80
N GLY A 48 -16.48 -1.39 6.06
CA GLY A 48 -17.62 -2.02 6.71
C GLY A 48 -17.60 -3.54 6.68
N ASP A 49 -16.77 -4.15 5.85
CA ASP A 49 -16.71 -5.61 5.79
C ASP A 49 -16.05 -6.16 7.05
N HIS A 50 -16.49 -7.34 7.47
CA HIS A 50 -15.90 -8.05 8.58
C HIS A 50 -14.81 -8.98 8.06
N VAL A 51 -13.67 -9.00 8.74
CA VAL A 51 -12.55 -9.85 8.35
C VAL A 51 -12.03 -10.62 9.55
N GLU A 52 -11.47 -11.81 9.26
CA GLU A 52 -10.76 -12.63 10.22
C GLU A 52 -9.48 -13.08 9.53
N TRP A 53 -8.38 -12.48 9.91
CA TRP A 53 -7.12 -12.69 9.23
C TRP A 53 -6.05 -13.21 10.18
N GLN A 54 -5.15 -14.04 9.64
CA GLN A 54 -3.90 -14.40 10.28
C GLN A 54 -2.80 -13.58 9.63
N LEU A 55 -2.20 -12.67 10.39
CA LEU A 55 -1.24 -11.71 9.88
C LEU A 55 0.18 -12.12 10.23
N THR A 56 1.12 -11.65 9.43
CA THR A 56 2.55 -11.86 9.68
C THR A 56 3.23 -10.50 9.85
N PRO A 57 4.44 -10.48 10.41
CA PRO A 57 5.17 -9.23 10.53
C PRO A 57 5.44 -8.60 9.17
N MET A 58 5.38 -7.29 9.13
CA MET A 58 5.68 -6.50 7.93
C MET A 58 7.18 -6.34 7.77
N ASP A 59 7.62 -6.23 6.52
CA ASP A 59 8.99 -5.81 6.20
C ASP A 59 9.09 -4.30 6.43
N VAL A 60 9.39 -3.91 7.66
CA VAL A 60 9.39 -2.51 8.05
C VAL A 60 10.43 -1.69 7.29
N PRO A 61 11.68 -2.16 7.08
CA PRO A 61 12.63 -1.42 6.27
C PRO A 61 12.14 -1.11 4.86
N TRP A 62 11.42 -2.05 4.25
CA TRP A 62 10.87 -1.83 2.92
C TRP A 62 9.79 -0.74 2.94
N LEU A 63 8.94 -0.78 3.94
CA LEU A 63 7.88 0.21 4.09
C LEU A 63 8.45 1.61 4.34
N ILE A 64 9.51 1.70 5.13
CA ILE A 64 10.18 2.98 5.41
C ILE A 64 10.71 3.59 4.13
N ARG A 65 11.21 2.77 3.21
CA ARG A 65 11.69 3.30 1.94
C ARG A 65 10.57 3.97 1.13
N LEU A 66 9.34 3.49 1.26
CA LEU A 66 8.21 4.10 0.57
C LEU A 66 7.75 5.40 1.24
N PHE A 67 7.65 5.40 2.56
CA PHE A 67 6.95 6.44 3.29
C PHE A 67 7.82 7.29 4.20
N ASP A 68 9.07 6.93 4.40
CA ASP A 68 9.85 7.40 5.55
C ASP A 68 9.09 7.05 6.83
N ASP A 69 8.67 8.05 7.61
CA ASP A 69 7.93 7.80 8.85
C ASP A 69 6.46 8.23 8.78
N ARG A 70 5.96 8.53 7.58
CA ARG A 70 4.59 9.03 7.44
C ARG A 70 3.53 7.96 7.66
N ARG A 71 3.90 6.71 7.51
CA ARG A 71 3.00 5.58 7.78
C ARG A 71 3.79 4.49 8.48
N THR A 72 3.17 3.92 9.52
CA THR A 72 3.73 2.79 10.25
C THR A 72 2.76 1.63 10.15
N VAL A 73 3.23 0.51 9.62
CA VAL A 73 2.44 -0.71 9.49
C VAL A 73 3.31 -1.88 9.96
N ASP A 74 2.86 -2.56 10.98
CA ASP A 74 3.64 -3.63 11.60
C ASP A 74 3.26 -5.03 11.11
N LEU A 75 2.09 -5.15 10.49
CA LEU A 75 1.53 -6.44 10.12
C LEU A 75 1.10 -6.43 8.66
N GLN A 76 1.19 -7.61 8.04
CA GLN A 76 0.73 -7.77 6.66
C GLN A 76 -0.08 -9.04 6.51
N LEU A 77 -0.96 -9.05 5.53
CA LEU A 77 -1.67 -10.26 5.13
C LEU A 77 -0.81 -10.93 4.04
N ASP A 78 -0.07 -11.94 4.46
CA ASP A 78 0.76 -12.70 3.54
C ASP A 78 0.06 -14.00 3.21
N LEU A 79 -0.51 -14.07 2.04
CA LEU A 79 -1.33 -15.20 1.62
C LEU A 79 -0.51 -16.48 1.38
N TYR A 80 0.81 -16.35 1.34
CA TYR A 80 1.70 -17.47 1.09
C TYR A 80 2.51 -17.89 2.32
N ALA A 81 2.28 -17.26 3.45
CA ALA A 81 3.03 -17.58 4.67
C ALA A 81 2.83 -19.02 5.09
N ASP A 82 1.62 -19.58 4.93
CA ASP A 82 1.34 -20.97 5.23
C ASP A 82 2.24 -21.93 4.45
N ALA A 83 2.48 -21.62 3.19
CA ALA A 83 3.32 -22.47 2.35
C ALA A 83 4.76 -22.51 2.83
N LEU A 84 5.19 -21.49 3.56
CA LEU A 84 6.52 -21.42 4.11
C LEU A 84 6.61 -22.05 5.51
N GLY A 85 5.48 -22.44 6.10
CA GLY A 85 5.47 -23.09 7.40
C GLY A 85 5.75 -22.16 8.57
N ASP A 86 5.61 -20.88 8.42
CA ASP A 86 5.96 -19.88 9.43
C ASP A 86 4.76 -19.49 10.28
N LYS A 87 4.01 -20.47 10.75
CA LYS A 87 2.75 -20.22 11.47
C LYS A 87 2.93 -19.60 12.83
N GLN A 88 4.09 -19.80 13.43
CA GLN A 88 4.32 -19.29 14.78
C GLN A 88 4.42 -17.77 14.84
N ASN A 89 4.59 -17.11 13.69
CA ASN A 89 4.67 -15.65 13.62
C ASN A 89 3.33 -15.03 13.26
N TYR A 90 2.25 -15.79 13.25
CA TYR A 90 0.95 -15.26 12.93
C TYR A 90 0.37 -14.47 14.09
N ALA A 91 -0.26 -13.34 13.77
CA ALA A 91 -1.06 -12.56 14.69
C ALA A 91 -2.50 -12.54 14.17
N PRO A 92 -3.46 -13.05 14.94
CA PRO A 92 -4.85 -13.01 14.48
C PRO A 92 -5.43 -11.61 14.63
N VAL A 93 -6.24 -11.21 13.65
CA VAL A 93 -6.99 -9.97 13.70
C VAL A 93 -8.41 -10.27 13.23
N THR A 94 -9.37 -9.84 14.03
CA THR A 94 -10.80 -9.98 13.72
C THR A 94 -11.46 -8.65 13.94
N GLY A 95 -12.22 -8.18 12.97
CA GLY A 95 -12.93 -6.91 13.11
C GLY A 95 -13.49 -6.41 11.81
N ARG A 96 -13.84 -5.13 11.80
CA ARG A 96 -14.41 -4.46 10.63
C ARG A 96 -13.40 -3.54 10.00
N ILE A 97 -13.47 -3.44 8.68
CA ILE A 97 -12.64 -2.50 7.93
C ILE A 97 -13.19 -1.10 8.13
N LEU A 98 -12.36 -0.22 8.67
CA LEU A 98 -12.69 1.18 8.88
C LEU A 98 -12.22 2.08 7.75
N GLY A 99 -11.20 1.67 7.02
CA GLY A 99 -10.67 2.47 5.93
C GLY A 99 -9.72 1.67 5.08
N ILE A 100 -9.56 2.10 3.84
CA ILE A 100 -8.65 1.48 2.87
C ILE A 100 -7.91 2.60 2.17
N GLU A 101 -6.57 2.53 2.20
CA GLU A 101 -5.73 3.44 1.43
C GLU A 101 -5.02 2.65 0.34
N VAL A 102 -5.13 3.10 -0.91
CA VAL A 102 -4.26 2.56 -1.95
C VAL A 102 -2.94 3.30 -1.90
N VAL A 103 -1.85 2.55 -2.02
CA VAL A 103 -0.49 3.08 -1.92
C VAL A 103 0.15 3.10 -3.30
N ARG A 104 0.56 4.28 -3.73
CA ARG A 104 1.27 4.48 -4.98
C ARG A 104 2.62 5.12 -4.71
N CYS A 105 3.57 4.85 -5.60
CA CYS A 105 4.89 5.47 -5.51
C CYS A 105 5.44 5.64 -6.92
N PRO A 106 6.05 6.79 -7.25
CA PRO A 106 6.71 6.91 -8.53
C PRO A 106 7.88 5.95 -8.60
N MET A 107 8.19 5.52 -9.81
CA MET A 107 9.27 4.56 -10.04
C MET A 107 10.35 5.19 -10.88
N ARG A 108 11.58 4.73 -10.70
CA ARG A 108 12.70 5.10 -11.54
C ARG A 108 13.43 3.85 -12.00
N LEU A 109 14.10 3.98 -13.12
CA LEU A 109 14.92 2.90 -13.65
C LEU A 109 16.28 2.93 -12.96
N ALA A 110 16.67 1.82 -12.36
CA ALA A 110 17.92 1.71 -11.64
C ALA A 110 18.76 0.58 -12.22
N THR A 111 20.09 0.72 -12.11
CA THR A 111 21.02 -0.32 -12.55
C THR A 111 21.23 -1.29 -11.39
N GLU A 112 21.05 -2.57 -11.67
CA GLU A 112 21.28 -3.62 -10.71
C GLU A 112 22.78 -3.93 -10.60
N PRO A 113 23.22 -4.55 -9.50
CA PRO A 113 24.62 -4.93 -9.35
C PRO A 113 25.15 -5.84 -10.45
N ASP A 114 24.29 -6.64 -11.05
CA ASP A 114 24.66 -7.55 -12.14
C ASP A 114 24.68 -6.87 -13.52
N GLY A 115 24.45 -5.55 -13.57
CA GLY A 115 24.40 -4.80 -14.81
C GLY A 115 23.03 -4.74 -15.45
N GLY A 116 22.05 -5.46 -14.93
CA GLY A 116 20.68 -5.35 -15.41
C GLY A 116 20.05 -4.06 -14.94
N ARG A 117 18.81 -3.82 -15.40
CA ARG A 117 18.05 -2.62 -15.04
C ARG A 117 16.67 -3.05 -14.56
N ALA A 118 16.19 -2.35 -13.53
CA ALA A 118 14.90 -2.63 -12.94
C ALA A 118 14.21 -1.33 -12.52
N TRP A 119 12.89 -1.36 -12.56
CA TRP A 119 12.09 -0.26 -12.03
C TRP A 119 12.00 -0.42 -10.52
N VAL A 120 12.35 0.64 -9.80
CA VAL A 120 12.34 0.64 -8.34
C VAL A 120 11.59 1.87 -7.85
N PRO A 121 10.99 1.80 -6.65
CA PRO A 121 10.29 2.96 -6.11
C PRO A 121 11.28 4.07 -5.76
N VAL A 122 10.84 5.31 -5.94
CA VAL A 122 11.63 6.47 -5.50
C VAL A 122 11.44 6.58 -3.99
N PRO A 123 12.52 6.50 -3.20
CA PRO A 123 12.39 6.44 -1.74
C PRO A 123 11.65 7.66 -1.19
N GLY A 124 10.77 7.42 -0.24
CA GLY A 124 10.04 8.47 0.46
C GLY A 124 8.95 9.16 -0.33
N GLN A 125 8.68 8.72 -1.55
CA GLN A 125 7.75 9.41 -2.43
C GLN A 125 6.38 8.76 -2.54
N ALA A 126 6.12 7.73 -1.76
CA ALA A 126 4.81 7.08 -1.78
C ALA A 126 3.72 8.03 -1.26
N TRP A 127 2.53 7.89 -1.83
CA TRP A 127 1.37 8.62 -1.35
C TRP A 127 0.15 7.69 -1.32
N THR A 128 -0.87 8.11 -0.59
CA THR A 128 -2.07 7.30 -0.41
C THR A 128 -3.31 8.03 -0.88
N THR A 129 -4.32 7.24 -1.26
CA THR A 129 -5.64 7.75 -1.59
C THR A 129 -6.67 6.82 -0.96
N LEU A 130 -7.71 7.38 -0.34
CA LEU A 130 -8.76 6.57 0.27
C LEU A 130 -9.64 5.94 -0.80
N LEU A 131 -10.02 4.70 -0.55
CA LEU A 131 -10.95 3.96 -1.38
C LEU A 131 -12.06 3.39 -0.50
N ALA A 132 -13.25 3.22 -1.07
CA ALA A 132 -14.31 2.49 -0.39
C ALA A 132 -14.12 0.98 -0.51
N ARG A 133 -13.58 0.51 -1.65
CA ARG A 133 -13.33 -0.91 -1.91
C ARG A 133 -12.03 -1.06 -2.68
N THR A 134 -11.37 -2.21 -2.51
CA THR A 134 -10.13 -2.49 -3.24
C THR A 134 -10.35 -2.54 -4.75
N GLN A 135 -11.55 -2.90 -5.19
CA GLN A 135 -11.88 -2.98 -6.61
C GLN A 135 -12.25 -1.63 -7.23
N ASP A 136 -12.23 -0.56 -6.45
CA ASP A 136 -12.62 0.76 -6.97
C ASP A 136 -11.49 1.46 -7.73
N LEU A 137 -10.35 0.82 -7.91
CA LEU A 137 -9.26 1.40 -8.69
C LEU A 137 -9.70 1.54 -10.16
N PRO A 138 -9.56 2.74 -10.75
CA PRO A 138 -9.76 2.89 -12.18
C PRO A 138 -8.72 2.07 -12.95
N VAL A 139 -9.06 1.72 -14.18
CA VAL A 139 -8.12 0.94 -15.01
C VAL A 139 -6.76 1.60 -15.08
N ASP A 140 -6.73 2.92 -15.30
CA ASP A 140 -5.48 3.67 -15.33
C ASP A 140 -4.89 3.88 -13.95
N GLY A 141 -5.68 3.73 -12.92
CA GLY A 141 -5.27 3.93 -11.55
C GLY A 141 -4.45 2.80 -10.96
N ALA A 142 -4.30 1.70 -11.70
CA ALA A 142 -3.47 0.59 -11.25
C ALA A 142 -1.97 0.87 -11.41
N ARG A 143 -1.61 1.93 -12.10
CA ARG A 143 -0.21 2.27 -12.32
C ARG A 143 0.44 2.69 -11.01
N ASN A 144 1.67 2.21 -10.81
CA ASN A 144 2.49 2.55 -9.65
C ASN A 144 1.85 2.14 -8.31
N VAL A 145 0.88 1.24 -8.34
CA VAL A 145 0.28 0.73 -7.11
C VAL A 145 1.16 -0.36 -6.53
N TYR A 146 1.55 -0.18 -5.27
CA TYR A 146 2.35 -1.16 -4.54
C TYR A 146 1.50 -2.03 -3.64
N GLY A 147 0.42 -1.48 -3.12
CA GLY A 147 -0.44 -2.24 -2.25
C GLY A 147 -1.50 -1.36 -1.61
N PHE A 148 -2.05 -1.89 -0.53
CA PHE A 148 -3.10 -1.21 0.21
C PHE A 148 -2.77 -1.25 1.69
N ILE A 149 -3.17 -0.23 2.41
CA ILE A 149 -3.20 -0.25 3.87
C ILE A 149 -4.65 -0.30 4.27
N VAL A 150 -5.03 -1.39 4.94
CA VAL A 150 -6.39 -1.59 5.40
C VAL A 150 -6.40 -1.41 6.91
N TYR A 151 -7.33 -0.59 7.40
CA TYR A 151 -7.44 -0.28 8.82
C TYR A 151 -8.59 -1.06 9.40
N VAL A 152 -8.31 -1.88 10.40
CA VAL A 152 -9.28 -2.81 10.97
C VAL A 152 -9.56 -2.41 12.42
N SER A 153 -10.84 -2.28 12.78
CA SER A 153 -11.24 -2.15 14.17
C SER A 153 -11.23 -3.53 14.79
N GLU A 154 -10.44 -3.75 15.81
CA GLU A 154 -10.40 -5.06 16.46
C GLU A 154 -11.59 -5.21 17.38
N ASP A 155 -12.21 -6.37 17.32
CA ASP A 155 -13.35 -6.72 18.19
C ASP A 155 -12.90 -7.11 19.59
#